data_fc2fbf0ec823445f55921d7062a5ede6
#
_entry.id   fc2fbf0ec823445f55921d7062a5ede6
#
_cell.length_a   1.000
_cell.length_b   1.000
_cell.length_c   1.000
_cell.angle_alpha   90.00
_cell.angle_beta   90.00
_cell.angle_gamma   90.00
#
_symmetry.space_group_name_H-M   'P 1'
#
loop_
_entity.id
_entity.type
_entity.pdbx_description
1 polymer ?
#
loop_
_entity_poly.entity_id
_entity_poly.type
_entity_poly.pdbx_seq_one_letter_code
_entity_poly.pdbx_strand_id
1 'polypeptide(L)'
;MTLISGRCDERLRHLVRWGAYPVLLGTTVVICTLALVEQWPYQMTYGLTVLCLVAVLMTLELLFPYRDEWRMTKRSLVRDLKYITAGSVTVGLVHALLGAVALALAEGHPGPLAQAPICVALPLALLIFEGLTYTHHRLSHELPGAFGRFLWLTHVAHHLPDRVYVVMHAAFGRVPVSNG
;
A
#
# COMPACT_ATOMS: atom_id res chain seq x y z
N MET A 1 -0.71 -25.69 34.80
CA MET A 1 -0.73 -24.21 34.69
C MET A 1 -0.68 -23.70 33.25
N THR A 2 -0.70 -24.57 32.23
CA THR A 2 -0.51 -24.29 30.79
C THR A 2 -1.80 -24.05 29.98
N LEU A 3 -2.97 -24.44 30.48
CA LEU A 3 -4.25 -24.36 29.75
C LEU A 3 -4.90 -22.96 29.77
N ILE A 4 -4.55 -22.09 30.69
CA ILE A 4 -5.11 -20.73 30.80
C ILE A 4 -4.36 -19.80 29.88
N SER A 5 -3.06 -19.99 29.65
CA SER A 5 -2.23 -19.19 28.72
C SER A 5 -2.69 -19.39 27.27
N GLY A 6 -2.98 -20.60 26.83
CA GLY A 6 -3.41 -20.87 25.46
C GLY A 6 -4.75 -20.24 25.08
N ARG A 7 -5.74 -20.28 25.98
CA ARG A 7 -7.07 -19.68 25.72
C ARG A 7 -7.06 -18.14 25.70
N CYS A 8 -6.20 -17.52 26.49
CA CYS A 8 -6.04 -16.07 26.47
C CYS A 8 -5.40 -15.61 25.15
N ASP A 9 -4.42 -16.35 24.66
CA ASP A 9 -3.75 -16.07 23.39
C ASP A 9 -4.70 -16.25 22.19
N GLU A 10 -5.53 -17.28 22.18
CA GLU A 10 -6.54 -17.47 21.12
C GLU A 10 -7.60 -16.38 21.08
N ARG A 11 -8.11 -15.94 22.23
CA ARG A 11 -9.06 -14.83 22.30
C ARG A 11 -8.45 -13.53 21.80
N LEU A 12 -7.23 -13.24 22.20
CA LEU A 12 -6.50 -12.05 21.77
C LEU A 12 -6.23 -12.08 20.26
N ARG A 13 -5.79 -13.22 19.72
CA ARG A 13 -5.64 -13.41 18.26
C ARG A 13 -6.95 -13.19 17.52
N HIS A 14 -8.06 -13.69 18.05
CA HIS A 14 -9.38 -13.50 17.46
C HIS A 14 -9.78 -12.02 17.46
N LEU A 15 -9.60 -11.31 18.57
CA LEU A 15 -9.89 -9.88 18.70
C LEU A 15 -9.03 -9.05 17.73
N VAL A 16 -7.73 -9.34 17.64
CA VAL A 16 -6.83 -8.66 16.70
C VAL A 16 -7.25 -8.93 15.26
N ARG A 17 -7.56 -10.17 14.93
CA ARG A 17 -7.96 -10.56 13.55
C ARG A 17 -9.19 -9.81 13.04
N TRP A 18 -10.18 -9.60 13.89
CA TRP A 18 -11.43 -8.96 13.50
C TRP A 18 -11.52 -7.48 13.88
N GLY A 19 -10.79 -7.07 14.91
CA GLY A 19 -10.82 -5.70 15.43
C GLY A 19 -9.79 -4.77 14.79
N ALA A 20 -8.64 -5.28 14.33
CA ALA A 20 -7.56 -4.42 13.84
C ALA A 20 -8.01 -3.54 12.67
N TYR A 21 -8.65 -4.12 11.65
CA TYR A 21 -9.09 -3.37 10.48
C TYR A 21 -10.10 -2.25 10.82
N PRO A 22 -11.24 -2.52 11.49
CA PRO A 22 -12.20 -1.47 11.79
C PRO A 22 -11.64 -0.41 12.74
N VAL A 23 -10.78 -0.78 13.69
CA VAL A 23 -10.13 0.17 14.60
C VAL A 23 -9.16 1.08 13.84
N LEU A 24 -8.29 0.52 13.01
CA LEU A 24 -7.34 1.31 12.21
C LEU A 24 -8.06 2.22 11.22
N LEU A 25 -9.09 1.71 10.54
CA LEU A 25 -9.91 2.51 9.64
C LEU A 25 -10.61 3.65 10.37
N GLY A 26 -11.29 3.35 11.49
CA GLY A 26 -11.97 4.36 12.30
C GLY A 26 -11.01 5.42 12.83
N THR A 27 -9.85 5.01 13.34
CA THR A 27 -8.79 5.94 13.80
C THR A 27 -8.31 6.83 12.66
N THR A 28 -8.07 6.27 11.48
CA THR A 28 -7.66 7.04 10.30
C THR A 28 -8.70 8.07 9.91
N VAL A 29 -9.98 7.68 9.85
CA VAL A 29 -11.08 8.60 9.55
C VAL A 29 -11.15 9.73 10.58
N VAL A 30 -11.04 9.43 11.88
CA VAL A 30 -11.03 10.44 12.95
C VAL A 30 -9.84 11.40 12.78
N ILE A 31 -8.62 10.88 12.56
CA ILE A 31 -7.43 11.73 12.35
C ILE A 31 -7.62 12.64 11.13
N CYS A 32 -8.08 12.10 10.01
CA CYS A 32 -8.32 12.89 8.80
C CYS A 32 -9.40 13.96 9.02
N THR A 33 -10.47 13.63 9.74
CA THR A 33 -11.54 14.59 10.05
C THR A 33 -11.01 15.70 10.95
N LEU A 34 -10.29 15.38 12.02
CA LEU A 34 -9.67 16.36 12.91
C LEU A 34 -8.67 17.23 12.15
N ALA A 35 -7.84 16.65 11.29
CA ALA A 35 -6.88 17.40 10.49
C ALA A 35 -7.57 18.41 9.57
N LEU A 36 -8.71 18.07 8.99
CA LEU A 36 -9.50 18.99 8.16
C LEU A 36 -10.12 20.10 8.99
N VAL A 37 -10.68 19.78 10.15
CA VAL A 37 -11.34 20.79 11.04
C VAL A 37 -10.29 21.74 11.62
N GLU A 38 -9.17 21.22 12.11
CA GLU A 38 -8.09 21.98 12.77
C GLU A 38 -7.08 22.54 11.77
N GLN A 39 -7.28 22.35 10.47
CA GLN A 39 -6.42 22.85 9.38
C GLN A 39 -4.94 22.42 9.54
N TRP A 40 -4.71 21.16 9.93
CA TRP A 40 -3.35 20.63 10.05
C TRP A 40 -2.62 20.58 8.70
N PRO A 41 -1.29 20.73 8.68
CA PRO A 41 -0.52 20.63 7.45
C PRO A 41 -0.71 19.24 6.79
N TYR A 42 -1.26 19.23 5.59
CA TYR A 42 -1.66 17.99 4.88
C TYR A 42 -0.49 16.99 4.75
N GLN A 43 0.68 17.45 4.27
CA GLN A 43 1.83 16.56 4.04
C GLN A 43 2.30 15.89 5.32
N MET A 44 2.34 16.63 6.41
CA MET A 44 2.77 16.12 7.71
C MET A 44 1.74 15.15 8.27
N THR A 45 0.47 15.49 8.23
CA THR A 45 -0.63 14.63 8.70
C THR A 45 -0.66 13.32 7.93
N TYR A 46 -0.63 13.39 6.59
CA TYR A 46 -0.61 12.21 5.74
C TYR A 46 0.63 11.35 6.03
N GLY A 47 1.82 11.94 6.01
CA GLY A 47 3.07 11.20 6.22
C GLY A 47 3.14 10.51 7.58
N LEU A 48 2.77 11.20 8.66
CA LEU A 48 2.75 10.63 10.01
C LEU A 48 1.69 9.53 10.14
N THR A 49 0.49 9.73 9.59
CA THR A 49 -0.58 8.73 9.64
C THR A 49 -0.15 7.45 8.92
N VAL A 50 0.41 7.55 7.71
CA VAL A 50 0.90 6.38 6.96
C VAL A 50 2.03 5.69 7.72
N LEU A 51 3.00 6.44 8.24
CA LEU A 51 4.12 5.88 9.02
C LEU A 51 3.62 5.13 10.27
N CYS A 52 2.69 5.72 11.01
CA CYS A 52 2.09 5.08 12.19
C CYS A 52 1.31 3.81 11.81
N LEU A 53 0.50 3.86 10.74
CA LEU A 53 -0.24 2.69 10.25
C LEU A 53 0.70 1.55 9.87
N VAL A 54 1.75 1.83 9.11
CA VAL A 54 2.75 0.81 8.74
C VAL A 54 3.43 0.24 9.98
N ALA A 55 3.84 1.08 10.93
CA ALA A 55 4.47 0.64 12.17
C ALA A 55 3.54 -0.26 13.01
N VAL A 56 2.26 0.12 13.15
CA VAL A 56 1.27 -0.67 13.87
C VAL A 56 1.02 -2.00 13.16
N LEU A 57 0.80 -1.99 11.84
CA LEU A 57 0.56 -3.21 11.06
C LEU A 57 1.76 -4.17 11.12
N MET A 58 2.99 -3.66 11.01
CA MET A 58 4.20 -4.47 11.18
C MET A 58 4.31 -5.06 12.59
N THR A 59 3.97 -4.29 13.61
CA THR A 59 3.98 -4.76 15.00
C THR A 59 2.93 -5.85 15.21
N LEU A 60 1.72 -5.67 14.71
CA LEU A 60 0.67 -6.68 14.78
C LEU A 60 1.07 -7.95 14.04
N GLU A 61 1.69 -7.85 12.88
CA GLU A 61 2.17 -9.01 12.13
C GLU A 61 3.29 -9.77 12.87
N LEU A 62 4.22 -9.06 13.51
CA LEU A 62 5.29 -9.68 14.29
C LEU A 62 4.75 -10.40 15.54
N LEU A 63 3.75 -9.81 16.20
CA LEU A 63 3.15 -10.38 17.43
C LEU A 63 2.12 -11.46 17.13
N PHE A 64 1.32 -11.29 16.07
CA PHE A 64 0.19 -12.14 15.72
C PHE A 64 0.24 -12.59 14.26
N PRO A 65 1.29 -13.27 13.78
CA PRO A 65 1.38 -13.72 12.41
C PRO A 65 0.20 -14.64 12.09
N TYR A 66 -0.36 -14.53 10.89
CA TYR A 66 -1.44 -15.40 10.43
C TYR A 66 -0.97 -16.86 10.32
N ARG A 67 0.29 -17.05 9.86
CA ARG A 67 1.01 -18.32 9.86
C ARG A 67 2.44 -18.09 10.36
N ASP A 68 2.95 -18.98 11.19
CA ASP A 68 4.31 -18.86 11.71
C ASP A 68 5.38 -18.94 10.61
N GLU A 69 5.09 -19.67 9.53
CA GLU A 69 5.96 -19.78 8.35
C GLU A 69 6.09 -18.43 7.60
N TRP A 70 5.11 -17.52 7.76
CA TRP A 70 5.09 -16.20 7.13
C TRP A 70 5.78 -15.13 7.98
N ARG A 71 6.26 -15.50 9.16
CA ARG A 71 6.92 -14.57 10.07
C ARG A 71 8.10 -13.89 9.38
N MET A 72 8.11 -12.57 9.43
CA MET A 72 9.17 -11.74 8.87
C MET A 72 10.52 -12.05 9.54
N THR A 73 11.55 -12.29 8.75
CA THR A 73 12.93 -12.46 9.21
C THR A 73 13.72 -11.17 9.05
N LYS A 74 14.79 -10.98 9.82
CA LYS A 74 15.69 -9.82 9.65
C LYS A 74 16.20 -9.69 8.20
N ARG A 75 16.49 -10.83 7.54
CA ARG A 75 16.96 -10.85 6.15
C ARG A 75 15.88 -10.39 5.17
N SER A 76 14.63 -10.85 5.34
CA SER A 76 13.52 -10.38 4.50
C SER A 76 13.23 -8.89 4.75
N LEU A 77 13.19 -8.45 6.00
CA LEU A 77 12.96 -7.06 6.34
C LEU A 77 13.99 -6.11 5.69
N VAL A 78 15.30 -6.43 5.82
CA VAL A 78 16.35 -5.59 5.21
C VAL A 78 16.24 -5.56 3.68
N ARG A 79 15.93 -6.70 3.07
CA ARG A 79 15.69 -6.77 1.63
C ARG A 79 14.51 -5.89 1.23
N ASP A 80 13.39 -6.06 1.89
CA ASP A 80 12.14 -5.39 1.54
C ASP A 80 12.24 -3.88 1.81
N LEU A 81 12.94 -3.47 2.87
CA LEU A 81 13.21 -2.06 3.14
C LEU A 81 14.02 -1.39 2.01
N LYS A 82 15.01 -2.08 1.44
CA LYS A 82 15.77 -1.58 0.27
C LYS A 82 14.84 -1.38 -0.94
N TYR A 83 13.94 -2.32 -1.19
CA TYR A 83 12.99 -2.21 -2.30
C TYR A 83 11.94 -1.12 -2.07
N ILE A 84 11.40 -1.01 -0.84
CA ILE A 84 10.49 0.08 -0.48
C ILE A 84 11.17 1.42 -0.72
N THR A 85 12.40 1.60 -0.23
CA THR A 85 13.15 2.85 -0.39
C THR A 85 13.38 3.18 -1.87
N ALA A 86 13.91 2.22 -2.64
CA ALA A 86 14.14 2.42 -4.07
C ALA A 86 12.83 2.69 -4.83
N GLY A 87 11.79 1.92 -4.55
CA GLY A 87 10.46 2.08 -5.16
C GLY A 87 9.84 3.42 -4.81
N SER A 88 9.88 3.82 -3.53
CA SER A 88 9.32 5.10 -3.08
C SER A 88 10.02 6.30 -3.72
N VAL A 89 11.35 6.25 -3.85
CA VAL A 89 12.11 7.30 -4.55
C VAL A 89 11.70 7.37 -6.02
N THR A 90 11.65 6.22 -6.70
CA THR A 90 11.28 6.17 -8.12
C THR A 90 9.85 6.66 -8.35
N VAL A 91 8.88 6.16 -7.57
CA VAL A 91 7.48 6.56 -7.64
C VAL A 91 7.33 8.04 -7.29
N GLY A 92 8.04 8.53 -6.27
CA GLY A 92 8.02 9.94 -5.87
C GLY A 92 8.52 10.86 -6.99
N LEU A 93 9.61 10.49 -7.68
CA LEU A 93 10.14 11.26 -8.82
C LEU A 93 9.16 11.27 -10.00
N VAL A 94 8.57 10.11 -10.33
CA VAL A 94 7.58 10.00 -11.40
C VAL A 94 6.34 10.84 -11.07
N HIS A 95 5.83 10.76 -9.84
CA HIS A 95 4.67 11.57 -9.42
C HIS A 95 4.98 13.06 -9.43
N ALA A 96 6.17 13.48 -9.00
CA ALA A 96 6.58 14.88 -9.06
C ALA A 96 6.63 15.38 -10.49
N LEU A 97 7.21 14.60 -11.41
CA LEU A 97 7.27 14.96 -12.84
C LEU A 97 5.87 15.02 -13.47
N LEU A 98 5.06 13.98 -13.30
CA LEU A 98 3.71 13.93 -13.84
C LEU A 98 2.83 15.02 -13.23
N GLY A 99 2.97 15.30 -11.94
CA GLY A 99 2.27 16.38 -11.25
C GLY A 99 2.65 17.75 -11.82
N ALA A 100 3.94 18.00 -12.04
CA ALA A 100 4.41 19.24 -12.65
C ALA A 100 3.86 19.41 -14.07
N VAL A 101 3.89 18.36 -14.89
CA VAL A 101 3.30 18.38 -16.25
C VAL A 101 1.80 18.60 -16.18
N ALA A 102 1.09 17.90 -15.31
CA ALA A 102 -0.37 18.06 -15.16
C ALA A 102 -0.74 19.49 -14.73
N LEU A 103 0.00 20.09 -13.79
CA LEU A 103 -0.21 21.48 -13.36
C LEU A 103 0.03 22.45 -14.51
N ALA A 104 1.12 22.29 -15.28
CA ALA A 104 1.43 23.13 -16.42
C ALA A 104 0.35 23.03 -17.51
N LEU A 105 -0.18 21.85 -17.76
CA LEU A 105 -1.27 21.65 -18.73
C LEU A 105 -2.63 22.16 -18.22
N ALA A 106 -2.85 22.16 -16.91
CA ALA A 106 -4.08 22.65 -16.29
C ALA A 106 -4.08 24.18 -16.12
N GLU A 107 -2.97 24.86 -16.34
CA GLU A 107 -2.87 26.31 -16.18
C GLU A 107 -3.87 27.02 -17.09
N GLY A 108 -4.79 27.79 -16.48
CA GLY A 108 -5.89 28.45 -17.18
C GLY A 108 -7.06 27.55 -17.63
N HIS A 109 -7.01 26.26 -17.41
CA HIS A 109 -8.06 25.32 -17.80
C HIS A 109 -8.57 24.52 -16.57
N PRO A 110 -9.67 24.97 -15.95
CA PRO A 110 -10.26 24.20 -14.86
C PRO A 110 -10.64 22.81 -15.37
N GLY A 111 -10.23 21.77 -14.66
CA GLY A 111 -10.56 20.38 -14.99
C GLY A 111 -12.08 20.13 -15.01
N PRO A 112 -12.54 19.09 -15.71
CA PRO A 112 -13.98 18.81 -15.88
C PRO A 112 -14.73 18.59 -14.55
N LEU A 113 -14.01 18.24 -13.49
CA LEU A 113 -14.58 18.03 -12.16
C LEU A 113 -14.38 19.22 -11.20
N ALA A 114 -13.75 20.31 -11.65
CA ALA A 114 -13.39 21.44 -10.77
C ALA A 114 -14.60 22.12 -10.13
N GLN A 115 -15.77 22.08 -10.78
CA GLN A 115 -17.02 22.66 -10.28
C GLN A 115 -18.01 21.60 -9.77
N ALA A 116 -17.66 20.32 -9.84
CA ALA A 116 -18.53 19.27 -9.37
C ALA A 116 -18.55 19.20 -7.85
N PRO A 117 -19.72 18.95 -7.21
CA PRO A 117 -19.79 18.68 -5.77
C PRO A 117 -18.84 17.52 -5.39
N ILE A 118 -18.23 17.62 -4.22
CA ILE A 118 -17.25 16.61 -3.75
C ILE A 118 -17.84 15.19 -3.71
N CYS A 119 -19.12 15.06 -3.42
CA CYS A 119 -19.84 13.79 -3.41
C CYS A 119 -19.94 13.13 -4.80
N VAL A 120 -19.72 13.89 -5.88
CA VAL A 120 -19.65 13.39 -7.27
C VAL A 120 -18.20 13.29 -7.73
N ALA A 121 -17.41 14.33 -7.49
CA ALA A 121 -16.03 14.41 -7.93
C ALA A 121 -15.15 13.29 -7.33
N LEU A 122 -15.27 13.04 -6.02
CA LEU A 122 -14.45 12.05 -5.32
C LEU A 122 -14.75 10.62 -5.77
N PRO A 123 -16.01 10.10 -5.79
CA PRO A 123 -16.29 8.77 -6.30
C PRO A 123 -15.86 8.58 -7.75
N LEU A 124 -16.05 9.58 -8.60
CA LEU A 124 -15.65 9.49 -10.01
C LEU A 124 -14.13 9.47 -10.18
N ALA A 125 -13.40 10.29 -9.42
CA ALA A 125 -11.94 10.26 -9.40
C ALA A 125 -11.40 8.91 -8.92
N LEU A 126 -11.99 8.34 -7.86
CA LEU A 126 -11.64 7.01 -7.36
C LEU A 126 -11.93 5.92 -8.40
N LEU A 127 -13.08 5.98 -9.06
CA LEU A 127 -13.45 5.00 -10.10
C LEU A 127 -12.47 5.05 -11.30
N ILE A 128 -12.07 6.26 -11.71
CA ILE A 128 -11.07 6.44 -12.77
C ILE A 128 -9.72 5.88 -12.32
N PHE A 129 -9.28 6.19 -11.10
CA PHE A 129 -8.03 5.71 -10.55
C PHE A 129 -7.99 4.17 -10.47
N GLU A 130 -9.03 3.56 -9.92
CA GLU A 130 -9.15 2.10 -9.84
C GLU A 130 -9.23 1.45 -11.22
N GLY A 131 -9.95 2.06 -12.16
CA GLY A 131 -10.03 1.59 -13.55
C GLY A 131 -8.66 1.61 -14.25
N LEU A 132 -7.88 2.65 -14.05
CA LEU A 132 -6.51 2.75 -14.59
C LEU A 132 -5.58 1.73 -13.93
N THR A 133 -5.66 1.59 -12.61
CA THR A 133 -4.87 0.62 -11.84
C THR A 133 -5.19 -0.81 -12.28
N TYR A 134 -6.47 -1.16 -12.39
CA TYR A 134 -6.91 -2.45 -12.90
C TYR A 134 -6.42 -2.71 -14.32
N THR A 135 -6.55 -1.72 -15.20
CA THR A 135 -6.11 -1.84 -16.61
C THR A 135 -4.61 -2.06 -16.69
N HIS A 136 -3.81 -1.28 -15.94
CA HIS A 136 -2.36 -1.48 -15.85
C HIS A 136 -2.01 -2.90 -15.36
N HIS A 137 -2.64 -3.35 -14.29
CA HIS A 137 -2.44 -4.68 -13.73
C HIS A 137 -2.77 -5.77 -14.77
N ARG A 138 -3.92 -5.68 -15.41
CA ARG A 138 -4.37 -6.61 -16.44
C ARG A 138 -3.42 -6.65 -17.64
N LEU A 139 -3.00 -5.48 -18.15
CA LEU A 139 -2.04 -5.39 -19.24
C LEU A 139 -0.68 -6.00 -18.87
N SER A 140 -0.27 -5.90 -17.62
CA SER A 140 0.96 -6.53 -17.13
C SER A 140 0.92 -8.06 -17.24
N HIS A 141 -0.27 -8.67 -17.20
CA HIS A 141 -0.45 -10.11 -17.36
C HIS A 141 -0.74 -10.56 -18.80
N GLU A 142 -1.44 -9.76 -19.56
CA GLU A 142 -2.05 -10.21 -20.83
C GLU A 142 -1.39 -9.61 -22.07
N LEU A 143 -0.63 -8.52 -21.94
CA LEU A 143 -0.08 -7.82 -23.10
C LEU A 143 1.08 -8.63 -23.74
N PRO A 144 0.98 -8.99 -25.04
CA PRO A 144 2.06 -9.68 -25.74
C PRO A 144 3.19 -8.73 -26.17
N GLY A 145 4.32 -9.32 -26.58
CA GLY A 145 5.44 -8.59 -27.17
C GLY A 145 6.43 -8.03 -26.14
N ALA A 146 7.37 -7.22 -26.62
CA ALA A 146 8.47 -6.71 -25.79
C ALA A 146 7.99 -5.80 -24.66
N PHE A 147 7.01 -4.96 -24.93
CA PHE A 147 6.44 -4.06 -23.93
C PHE A 147 5.65 -4.83 -22.86
N GLY A 148 4.84 -5.83 -23.24
CA GLY A 148 4.16 -6.70 -22.28
C GLY A 148 5.14 -7.47 -21.41
N ARG A 149 6.23 -7.98 -21.99
CA ARG A 149 7.31 -8.62 -21.22
C ARG A 149 7.97 -7.65 -20.24
N PHE A 150 8.18 -6.40 -20.62
CA PHE A 150 8.71 -5.38 -19.71
C PHE A 150 7.72 -5.14 -18.54
N LEU A 151 6.43 -4.96 -18.83
CA LEU A 151 5.40 -4.79 -17.79
C LEU A 151 5.35 -6.00 -16.86
N TRP A 152 5.36 -7.21 -17.43
CA TRP A 152 5.39 -8.44 -16.65
C TRP A 152 6.62 -8.52 -15.73
N LEU A 153 7.81 -8.22 -16.21
CA LEU A 153 9.04 -8.27 -15.42
C LEU A 153 9.05 -7.30 -14.25
N THR A 154 8.39 -6.14 -14.39
CA THR A 154 8.24 -5.17 -13.31
C THR A 154 7.14 -5.57 -12.34
N HIS A 155 6.16 -6.35 -12.79
CA HIS A 155 4.97 -6.75 -12.05
C HIS A 155 5.11 -8.09 -11.32
N VAL A 156 5.74 -9.07 -11.96
CA VAL A 156 5.83 -10.46 -11.45
C VAL A 156 6.43 -10.56 -10.05
N ALA A 157 7.22 -9.59 -9.65
CA ALA A 157 7.92 -9.59 -8.38
C ALA A 157 7.00 -9.74 -7.16
N HIS A 158 5.79 -9.19 -7.21
CA HIS A 158 4.83 -9.31 -6.12
C HIS A 158 3.99 -10.60 -6.16
N HIS A 159 4.04 -11.36 -7.28
CA HIS A 159 3.42 -12.68 -7.37
C HIS A 159 4.35 -13.83 -6.92
N LEU A 160 5.65 -13.57 -6.78
CA LEU A 160 6.64 -14.60 -6.46
C LEU A 160 6.71 -15.04 -5.00
N PRO A 161 6.43 -14.18 -4.00
CA PRO A 161 6.47 -14.62 -2.62
C PRO A 161 5.35 -15.62 -2.32
N ASP A 162 5.73 -16.76 -1.78
CA ASP A 162 4.82 -17.76 -1.19
C ASP A 162 4.26 -17.34 0.18
N ARG A 163 4.56 -16.10 0.60
CA ARG A 163 4.27 -15.53 1.92
C ARG A 163 3.60 -14.18 1.78
N VAL A 164 2.59 -13.93 2.59
CA VAL A 164 1.91 -12.63 2.66
C VAL A 164 2.29 -11.91 3.95
N TYR A 165 2.88 -10.72 3.85
CA TYR A 165 3.21 -9.84 4.97
C TYR A 165 3.13 -8.36 4.56
N VAL A 166 3.03 -7.46 5.55
CA VAL A 166 2.66 -6.04 5.33
C VAL A 166 3.53 -5.34 4.28
N VAL A 167 4.83 -5.57 4.27
CA VAL A 167 5.76 -4.91 3.35
C VAL A 167 6.02 -5.66 2.04
N MET A 168 5.35 -6.81 1.83
CA MET A 168 5.56 -7.65 0.65
C MET A 168 5.21 -6.95 -0.66
N HIS A 169 4.18 -6.12 -0.68
CA HIS A 169 3.73 -5.41 -1.89
C HIS A 169 4.75 -4.41 -2.43
N ALA A 170 5.73 -4.02 -1.63
CA ALA A 170 6.83 -3.16 -2.05
C ALA A 170 8.06 -3.94 -2.53
N ALA A 171 8.05 -5.27 -2.44
CA ALA A 171 9.16 -6.12 -2.83
C ALA A 171 9.16 -6.37 -4.34
N PHE A 172 9.97 -5.62 -5.08
CA PHE A 172 10.39 -6.01 -6.41
C PHE A 172 11.50 -7.06 -6.28
N GLY A 173 11.12 -8.35 -6.26
CA GLY A 173 12.07 -9.45 -6.05
C GLY A 173 12.73 -9.91 -7.33
N ARG A 174 14.02 -10.29 -7.25
CA ARG A 174 14.65 -11.10 -8.28
C ARG A 174 14.00 -12.48 -8.27
N VAL A 175 13.60 -12.95 -9.45
CA VAL A 175 13.32 -14.37 -9.67
C VAL A 175 14.59 -15.15 -9.27
N PRO A 176 14.53 -16.13 -8.36
CA PRO A 176 15.63 -17.05 -8.20
C PRO A 176 15.79 -17.77 -9.56
N VAL A 177 16.88 -17.50 -10.26
CA VAL A 177 17.27 -18.37 -11.39
C VAL A 177 17.58 -19.71 -10.74
N SER A 178 16.69 -20.69 -10.90
CA SER A 178 16.98 -22.07 -10.57
C SER A 178 18.12 -22.47 -11.51
N ASN A 179 19.35 -22.56 -10.99
CA ASN A 179 20.39 -23.29 -11.67
C ASN A 179 19.90 -24.75 -11.75
N GLY A 180 19.42 -25.15 -12.95
CA GLY A 180 19.18 -26.54 -13.31
C GLY A 180 20.46 -27.33 -13.39
#